data_f8442255393f3d7cf267bc3441d62e02
#
_entry.id   f8442255393f3d7cf267bc3441d62e02
#
_cell.length_a   1.000
_cell.length_b   1.000
_cell.length_c   1.000
_cell.angle_alpha   90.00
_cell.angle_beta   90.00
_cell.angle_gamma   90.00
#
_symmetry.space_group_name_H-M   'P 1'
#
loop_
_entity.id
_entity.type
_entity.pdbx_description
1 polymer ?
#
loop_
_entity_poly.entity_id
_entity_poly.type
_entity_poly.pdbx_seq_one_letter_code
_entity_poly.pdbx_strand_id
1 'polypeptide(L)'
;MSVRLRRAQTDSGFHPCASWWTRLPRELARAPDGILCQMRPIFDAALVNRTFGDPGVLIDLKFERRAILFDIGDVSGLPTRKLLRVSDVFVSHTHMDHFAGFDHLLRVCLGRDTGVRLYGPGRFIAQLEHKLAAYTWNLVENYETDFVITAHELEADGRTRRAQFRSRGRFEREILPQREAPDGVLLDSSSFRVRTIPLEHHGIPSLAFAFEEGTHINVWKNRLDELGLPTGPWLTNLKEQVRAGAPDDTPIRVHWRTRNGAHDEMIALGELKAKVLEFVPGQKVCYVTDVADNPRNREALARFLCGADLLFIESVFLYEDRQHAERKAHLTARAAGEIARAAAVRVAVPFHFSPRYLGREDELRQEFERAWREAETAAG
;
A
#
# COMPACT_ATOMS: atom_id res chain seq x y z
N MET A 1 20.42 20.35 64.09
CA MET A 1 19.38 19.37 63.70
C MET A 1 19.37 19.26 62.19
N SER A 2 19.99 18.22 61.67
CA SER A 2 20.20 18.01 60.23
C SER A 2 19.24 16.91 59.77
N VAL A 3 18.26 17.26 58.91
CA VAL A 3 17.30 16.30 58.34
C VAL A 3 17.88 15.79 57.04
N ARG A 4 18.27 14.52 57.00
CA ARG A 4 18.67 13.81 55.78
C ARG A 4 17.44 13.40 55.02
N LEU A 5 17.21 13.99 53.83
CA LEU A 5 16.27 13.51 52.82
C LEU A 5 16.89 12.29 52.11
N ARG A 6 16.24 11.14 52.25
CA ARG A 6 16.52 9.93 51.45
C ARG A 6 16.04 10.15 50.04
N ARG A 7 16.93 10.06 49.05
CA ARG A 7 16.61 9.95 47.63
C ARG A 7 16.01 8.56 47.37
N ALA A 8 14.81 8.50 46.89
CA ALA A 8 14.26 7.31 46.23
C ALA A 8 14.92 7.20 44.87
N GLN A 9 15.65 6.11 44.64
CA GLN A 9 16.07 5.70 43.29
C GLN A 9 14.89 5.14 42.58
N THR A 10 14.41 5.87 41.55
CA THR A 10 13.51 5.30 40.51
C THR A 10 14.43 4.74 39.43
N ASP A 11 14.52 3.42 39.38
CA ASP A 11 15.09 2.66 38.27
C ASP A 11 14.17 2.87 37.04
N SER A 12 14.52 3.85 36.21
CA SER A 12 13.98 3.96 34.85
C SER A 12 14.91 3.16 33.92
N GLY A 13 14.66 1.86 33.83
CA GLY A 13 15.26 1.01 32.80
C GLY A 13 14.84 1.45 31.42
N PHE A 14 15.65 2.30 30.79
CA PHE A 14 15.58 2.53 29.35
C PHE A 14 16.05 1.26 28.64
N HIS A 15 15.13 0.40 28.23
CA HIS A 15 15.41 -0.62 27.24
C HIS A 15 15.43 0.02 25.84
N PRO A 16 16.50 -0.19 25.05
CA PRO A 16 16.54 0.31 23.69
C PRO A 16 15.45 -0.38 22.87
N CYS A 17 14.73 0.40 22.08
CA CYS A 17 13.67 0.02 21.15
C CYS A 17 13.98 -1.30 20.40
N ALA A 18 13.46 -2.40 20.91
CA ALA A 18 13.32 -3.61 20.12
C ALA A 18 12.29 -3.33 19.02
N SER A 19 12.69 -3.52 17.78
CA SER A 19 11.90 -3.35 16.56
C SER A 19 10.60 -4.16 16.62
N TRP A 20 9.49 -3.51 16.95
CA TRP A 20 8.14 -4.07 16.96
C TRP A 20 7.54 -4.13 15.55
N TRP A 21 8.32 -4.67 14.61
CA TRP A 21 7.78 -5.09 13.34
C TRP A 21 7.08 -6.41 13.59
N THR A 22 5.77 -6.41 13.75
CA THR A 22 4.98 -7.64 13.67
C THR A 22 5.12 -8.20 12.26
N ARG A 23 6.14 -9.04 12.05
CA ARG A 23 6.14 -9.97 10.92
C ARG A 23 4.88 -10.80 11.07
N LEU A 24 4.07 -10.86 10.03
CA LEU A 24 2.97 -11.80 9.94
C LEU A 24 3.49 -13.17 10.44
N PRO A 25 2.78 -13.85 11.36
CA PRO A 25 3.23 -15.14 11.87
C PRO A 25 3.51 -16.08 10.70
N ARG A 26 4.68 -16.73 10.69
CA ARG A 26 5.06 -17.70 9.67
C ARG A 26 4.07 -18.88 9.56
N GLU A 27 3.22 -19.05 10.54
CA GLU A 27 2.21 -20.11 10.63
C GLU A 27 0.97 -19.88 9.74
N LEU A 28 0.69 -18.64 9.30
CA LEU A 28 -0.43 -18.35 8.39
C LEU A 28 -0.14 -18.65 6.91
N ALA A 29 1.06 -19.14 6.59
CA ALA A 29 1.48 -19.46 5.21
C ALA A 29 1.20 -20.92 4.80
N ARG A 30 0.44 -21.71 5.56
CA ARG A 30 0.11 -23.08 5.20
C ARG A 30 -1.28 -23.16 4.58
N ALA A 31 -1.34 -23.16 3.26
CA ALA A 31 -2.50 -23.68 2.52
C ALA A 31 -2.53 -25.23 2.60
N PRO A 32 -3.72 -25.86 2.60
CA PRO A 32 -3.83 -27.31 2.80
C PRO A 32 -3.40 -28.21 1.62
N ASP A 33 -3.02 -27.66 0.48
CA ASP A 33 -2.64 -28.46 -0.69
C ASP A 33 -1.21 -28.17 -1.14
N GLY A 34 -0.38 -29.19 -1.00
CA GLY A 34 1.06 -29.27 -1.05
C GLY A 34 1.79 -28.95 -2.36
N ILE A 35 1.56 -27.78 -2.97
CA ILE A 35 2.47 -27.20 -3.98
C ILE A 35 2.61 -25.71 -3.67
N LEU A 36 3.44 -25.39 -2.70
CA LEU A 36 3.87 -24.00 -2.42
C LEU A 36 5.12 -23.71 -3.25
N CYS A 37 4.94 -23.16 -4.44
CA CYS A 37 5.94 -22.30 -5.00
C CYS A 37 5.92 -20.99 -4.17
N GLN A 38 6.75 -20.94 -3.11
CA GLN A 38 6.86 -19.77 -2.21
C GLN A 38 7.56 -18.63 -2.95
N MET A 39 6.82 -17.93 -3.78
CA MET A 39 7.27 -16.67 -4.31
C MET A 39 7.35 -15.66 -3.18
N ARG A 40 8.51 -15.04 -3.01
CA ARG A 40 8.66 -13.91 -2.09
C ARG A 40 8.09 -12.68 -2.79
N PRO A 41 7.06 -12.01 -2.21
CA PRO A 41 6.54 -10.78 -2.81
C PRO A 41 7.64 -9.74 -2.94
N ILE A 42 7.54 -8.88 -3.97
CA ILE A 42 8.52 -7.79 -4.18
C ILE A 42 8.40 -6.67 -3.15
N PHE A 43 7.44 -6.75 -2.25
CA PHE A 43 7.15 -5.74 -1.23
C PHE A 43 6.90 -6.38 0.14
N ASP A 44 6.95 -5.56 1.18
CA ASP A 44 6.40 -5.81 2.51
C ASP A 44 5.33 -4.77 2.81
N ALA A 45 4.14 -5.19 3.25
CA ALA A 45 3.06 -4.30 3.65
C ALA A 45 2.79 -4.41 5.16
N ALA A 46 2.72 -3.28 5.85
CA ALA A 46 2.49 -3.25 7.29
C ALA A 46 1.81 -1.95 7.74
N LEU A 47 1.02 -2.03 8.81
CA LEU A 47 0.54 -0.83 9.51
C LEU A 47 1.73 0.01 9.99
N VAL A 48 1.62 1.32 9.84
CA VAL A 48 2.61 2.29 10.38
C VAL A 48 2.51 2.36 11.88
N ASN A 49 1.28 2.38 12.40
CA ASN A 49 0.96 2.51 13.81
C ASN A 49 0.29 1.25 14.36
N ARG A 50 0.13 1.18 15.67
CA ARG A 50 -0.71 0.17 16.31
C ARG A 50 -2.18 0.42 15.98
N THR A 51 -3.01 -0.56 16.28
CA THR A 51 -4.44 -0.57 15.92
C THR A 51 -5.27 0.60 16.49
N PHE A 52 -4.84 1.24 17.58
CA PHE A 52 -5.43 2.45 18.15
C PHE A 52 -4.76 3.76 17.71
N GLY A 53 -3.71 3.67 16.90
CA GLY A 53 -3.01 4.85 16.39
C GLY A 53 -3.61 5.33 15.07
N ASP A 54 -3.13 6.47 14.62
CA ASP A 54 -3.55 7.06 13.36
C ASP A 54 -3.40 6.08 12.18
N PRO A 55 -4.34 6.09 11.24
CA PRO A 55 -4.32 5.22 10.08
C PRO A 55 -3.09 5.42 9.20
N GLY A 56 -2.53 4.32 8.73
CA GLY A 56 -1.45 4.32 7.76
C GLY A 56 -0.91 2.93 7.48
N VAL A 57 -0.66 2.63 6.19
CA VAL A 57 -0.02 1.40 5.72
C VAL A 57 1.19 1.76 4.88
N LEU A 58 2.35 1.20 5.24
CA LEU A 58 3.58 1.31 4.45
C LEU A 58 3.73 0.07 3.56
N ILE A 59 3.85 0.27 2.25
CA ILE A 59 4.25 -0.75 1.27
C ILE A 59 5.70 -0.46 0.88
N ASP A 60 6.63 -1.29 1.35
CA ASP A 60 8.07 -1.14 1.14
C ASP A 60 8.54 -2.05 0.01
N LEU A 61 8.86 -1.48 -1.14
CA LEU A 61 9.32 -2.22 -2.32
C LEU A 61 10.77 -2.68 -2.13
N LYS A 62 10.99 -4.00 -2.11
CA LYS A 62 12.28 -4.62 -1.75
C LYS A 62 13.40 -4.33 -2.74
N PHE A 63 13.06 -4.25 -4.03
CA PHE A 63 14.04 -4.16 -5.12
C PHE A 63 14.11 -2.77 -5.76
N GLU A 64 13.20 -1.87 -5.38
CA GLU A 64 13.09 -0.52 -5.94
C GLU A 64 13.38 0.49 -4.83
N ARG A 65 14.34 0.81 -4.26
CA ARG A 65 14.60 1.87 -3.24
C ARG A 65 13.43 2.87 -3.04
N ARG A 66 12.20 2.36 -3.01
CA ARG A 66 10.94 3.07 -3.08
C ARG A 66 9.96 2.50 -2.06
N ALA A 67 9.11 3.36 -1.51
CA ALA A 67 8.00 2.96 -0.63
C ALA A 67 6.75 3.79 -0.96
N ILE A 68 5.60 3.21 -0.64
CA ILE A 68 4.28 3.81 -0.83
C ILE A 68 3.60 3.88 0.53
N LEU A 69 2.87 4.96 0.78
CA LEU A 69 1.98 5.07 1.95
C LEU A 69 0.52 5.12 1.50
N PHE A 70 -0.32 4.35 2.16
CA PHE A 70 -1.76 4.57 2.21
C PHE A 70 -2.07 5.26 3.54
N ASP A 71 -2.59 6.45 3.47
CA ASP A 71 -2.70 7.46 4.51
C ASP A 71 -1.37 7.84 5.18
N ILE A 72 -1.36 9.01 5.75
CA ILE A 72 -0.20 9.60 6.40
C ILE A 72 -0.66 10.34 7.67
N GLY A 73 -1.22 9.58 8.61
CA GLY A 73 -1.50 10.04 9.96
C GLY A 73 -0.20 10.30 10.72
N ASP A 74 0.00 9.73 11.89
CA ASP A 74 1.29 9.81 12.56
C ASP A 74 2.32 8.89 11.89
N VAL A 75 3.39 9.47 11.37
CA VAL A 75 4.54 8.74 10.77
C VAL A 75 5.82 8.91 11.58
N SER A 76 5.74 9.49 12.77
CA SER A 76 6.92 9.75 13.64
C SER A 76 7.63 8.46 14.08
N GLY A 77 6.90 7.34 14.14
CA GLY A 77 7.44 6.02 14.41
C GLY A 77 8.25 5.40 13.27
N LEU A 78 8.15 5.93 12.04
CA LEU A 78 8.91 5.42 10.91
C LEU A 78 10.36 5.94 10.94
N PRO A 79 11.36 5.05 10.75
CA PRO A 79 12.74 5.51 10.61
C PRO A 79 12.90 6.47 9.42
N THR A 80 13.69 7.52 9.58
CA THR A 80 13.97 8.53 8.54
C THR A 80 14.36 7.89 7.20
N ARG A 81 15.16 6.81 7.22
CA ARG A 81 15.53 6.07 6.00
C ARG A 81 14.34 5.47 5.24
N LYS A 82 13.23 5.17 5.93
CA LYS A 82 11.99 4.67 5.30
C LYS A 82 11.22 5.84 4.70
N LEU A 83 11.09 6.96 5.42
CA LEU A 83 10.45 8.18 4.94
C LEU A 83 11.14 8.71 3.69
N LEU A 84 12.48 8.68 3.63
CA LEU A 84 13.26 9.10 2.44
C LEU A 84 13.05 8.20 1.20
N ARG A 85 12.43 7.03 1.36
CA ARG A 85 12.07 6.13 0.26
C ARG A 85 10.63 6.33 -0.21
N VAL A 86 9.82 7.09 0.54
CA VAL A 86 8.43 7.36 0.17
C VAL A 86 8.39 8.21 -1.08
N SER A 87 7.90 7.65 -2.16
CA SER A 87 7.73 8.30 -3.45
C SER A 87 6.28 8.66 -3.75
N ASP A 88 5.33 7.97 -3.12
CA ASP A 88 3.90 8.09 -3.36
C ASP A 88 3.13 7.96 -2.04
N VAL A 89 2.16 8.84 -1.84
CA VAL A 89 1.25 8.83 -0.70
C VAL A 89 -0.18 8.92 -1.24
N PHE A 90 -1.01 7.99 -0.86
CA PHE A 90 -2.42 7.92 -1.25
C PHE A 90 -3.26 8.24 -0.01
N VAL A 91 -3.89 9.39 0.00
CA VAL A 91 -4.69 9.89 1.13
C VAL A 91 -6.15 9.57 0.89
N SER A 92 -6.76 8.79 1.81
CA SER A 92 -8.16 8.39 1.72
C SER A 92 -9.08 9.60 1.79
N HIS A 93 -8.85 10.47 2.75
CA HIS A 93 -9.48 11.77 2.94
C HIS A 93 -8.64 12.63 3.88
N THR A 94 -9.02 13.88 4.09
CA THR A 94 -8.17 14.84 4.80
C THR A 94 -8.64 15.15 6.23
N HIS A 95 -9.22 14.18 6.96
CA HIS A 95 -9.29 14.28 8.40
C HIS A 95 -7.88 14.30 8.99
N MET A 96 -7.72 14.87 10.17
CA MET A 96 -6.40 15.18 10.72
C MET A 96 -5.56 13.91 10.92
N ASP A 97 -6.15 12.86 11.43
CA ASP A 97 -5.52 11.55 11.70
C ASP A 97 -5.11 10.76 10.45
N HIS A 98 -5.54 11.20 9.25
CA HIS A 98 -5.13 10.63 7.96
C HIS A 98 -4.08 11.46 7.22
N PHE A 99 -3.86 12.72 7.65
CA PHE A 99 -3.01 13.65 6.90
C PHE A 99 -2.04 14.50 7.77
N ALA A 100 -2.06 14.35 9.10
CA ALA A 100 -1.19 15.13 9.99
C ALA A 100 0.29 14.88 9.77
N GLY A 101 0.70 13.64 9.47
CA GLY A 101 2.09 13.25 9.26
C GLY A 101 2.75 13.81 7.99
N PHE A 102 1.98 14.46 7.10
CA PHE A 102 2.54 15.14 5.94
C PHE A 102 3.64 16.15 6.32
N ASP A 103 3.46 16.90 7.40
CA ASP A 103 4.44 17.89 7.85
C ASP A 103 5.76 17.24 8.27
N HIS A 104 5.69 16.06 8.88
CA HIS A 104 6.88 15.29 9.24
C HIS A 104 7.60 14.77 7.99
N LEU A 105 6.88 14.21 7.02
CA LEU A 105 7.45 13.78 5.74
C LEU A 105 8.09 14.96 4.99
N LEU A 106 7.38 16.08 4.87
CA LEU A 106 7.88 17.30 4.24
C LEU A 106 9.19 17.75 4.88
N ARG A 107 9.24 17.82 6.21
CA ARG A 107 10.45 18.23 6.97
C ARG A 107 11.64 17.30 6.71
N VAL A 108 11.40 15.99 6.59
CA VAL A 108 12.45 14.99 6.33
C VAL A 108 12.99 15.10 4.89
N CYS A 109 12.10 15.38 3.93
CA CYS A 109 12.45 15.43 2.50
C CYS A 109 12.94 16.78 2.02
N LEU A 110 12.60 17.87 2.73
CA LEU A 110 13.00 19.23 2.36
C LEU A 110 14.53 19.35 2.28
N GLY A 111 15.03 19.97 1.19
CA GLY A 111 16.46 20.09 0.92
C GLY A 111 17.12 18.83 0.36
N ARG A 112 16.33 17.82 -0.03
CA ARG A 112 16.78 16.62 -0.73
C ARG A 112 16.42 16.69 -2.21
N ASP A 113 17.25 16.05 -3.04
CA ASP A 113 16.97 15.89 -4.48
C ASP A 113 16.00 14.73 -4.69
N THR A 114 14.76 14.91 -4.21
CA THR A 114 13.68 13.93 -4.27
C THR A 114 12.37 14.63 -4.57
N GLY A 115 11.38 13.87 -4.99
CA GLY A 115 10.01 14.35 -5.14
C GLY A 115 9.03 13.34 -4.55
N VAL A 116 7.86 13.82 -4.17
CA VAL A 116 6.77 12.97 -3.68
C VAL A 116 5.50 13.24 -4.48
N ARG A 117 4.77 12.19 -4.84
CA ARG A 117 3.44 12.29 -5.43
C ARG A 117 2.40 12.02 -4.36
N LEU A 118 1.43 12.91 -4.27
CA LEU A 118 0.31 12.80 -3.35
C LEU A 118 -0.97 12.61 -4.15
N TYR A 119 -1.79 11.67 -3.74
CA TYR A 119 -3.08 11.36 -4.36
C TYR A 119 -4.17 11.52 -3.31
N GLY A 120 -5.28 12.16 -3.65
CA GLY A 120 -6.39 12.35 -2.71
C GLY A 120 -7.72 12.61 -3.41
N PRO A 121 -8.82 12.68 -2.63
CA PRO A 121 -10.16 12.95 -3.14
C PRO A 121 -10.35 14.41 -3.57
N GLY A 122 -11.56 14.76 -4.01
CA GLY A 122 -11.91 16.14 -4.36
C GLY A 122 -11.54 17.16 -3.29
N ARG A 123 -11.04 18.32 -3.67
CA ARG A 123 -10.49 19.43 -2.85
C ARG A 123 -9.10 19.19 -2.26
N PHE A 124 -8.48 18.03 -2.51
CA PHE A 124 -7.17 17.68 -1.95
C PHE A 124 -6.07 18.68 -2.29
N ILE A 125 -6.02 19.15 -3.56
CA ILE A 125 -5.00 20.14 -4.00
C ILE A 125 -5.11 21.43 -3.19
N ALA A 126 -6.33 21.95 -2.97
CA ALA A 126 -6.53 23.17 -2.19
C ALA A 126 -6.16 22.99 -0.70
N GLN A 127 -6.47 21.82 -0.13
CA GLN A 127 -6.12 21.51 1.26
C GLN A 127 -4.60 21.38 1.45
N LEU A 128 -3.89 20.75 0.50
CA LEU A 128 -2.43 20.69 0.49
C LEU A 128 -1.81 22.09 0.36
N GLU A 129 -2.34 22.94 -0.54
CA GLU A 129 -1.89 24.33 -0.69
C GLU A 129 -2.02 25.12 0.61
N HIS A 130 -3.17 25.03 1.29
CA HIS A 130 -3.37 25.67 2.58
C HIS A 130 -2.39 25.15 3.65
N LYS A 131 -2.11 23.86 3.65
CA LYS A 131 -1.16 23.25 4.58
C LYS A 131 0.28 23.73 4.32
N LEU A 132 0.68 23.84 3.06
CA LEU A 132 1.97 24.43 2.67
C LEU A 132 2.05 25.92 3.01
N ALA A 133 0.97 26.67 2.81
CA ALA A 133 0.89 28.10 3.13
C ALA A 133 0.93 28.41 4.64
N ALA A 134 0.76 27.40 5.50
CA ALA A 134 0.87 27.57 6.96
C ALA A 134 2.31 27.86 7.43
N TYR A 135 3.32 27.65 6.57
CA TYR A 135 4.73 27.84 6.89
C TYR A 135 5.35 29.03 6.17
N THR A 136 6.46 29.56 6.71
CA THR A 136 7.25 30.63 6.09
C THR A 136 8.40 30.03 5.27
N TRP A 137 8.44 30.33 3.98
CA TRP A 137 9.38 29.76 3.00
C TRP A 137 10.46 30.74 2.53
N ASN A 138 10.96 31.62 3.41
CA ASN A 138 11.92 32.69 3.06
C ASN A 138 13.35 32.18 2.79
N LEU A 139 13.69 30.92 3.10
CA LEU A 139 15.05 30.37 2.94
C LEU A 139 15.16 29.27 1.89
N VAL A 140 14.04 28.75 1.37
CA VAL A 140 14.05 27.58 0.46
C VAL A 140 14.71 27.88 -0.90
N GLU A 141 14.78 29.12 -1.31
CA GLU A 141 15.48 29.56 -2.53
C GLU A 141 16.98 29.31 -2.47
N ASN A 142 17.55 29.23 -1.25
CA ASN A 142 18.98 29.01 -1.03
C ASN A 142 19.37 27.52 -1.08
N TYR A 143 18.41 26.60 -1.20
CA TYR A 143 18.71 25.18 -1.29
C TYR A 143 19.28 24.84 -2.68
N GLU A 144 20.30 23.98 -2.69
CA GLU A 144 20.90 23.50 -3.95
C GLU A 144 19.91 22.61 -4.72
N THR A 145 19.06 21.87 -4.00
CA THR A 145 18.05 20.96 -4.55
C THR A 145 16.68 21.59 -4.61
N ASP A 146 15.83 21.10 -5.51
CA ASP A 146 14.46 21.54 -5.66
C ASP A 146 13.50 20.40 -5.31
N PHE A 147 13.04 20.36 -4.08
CA PHE A 147 12.06 19.37 -3.64
C PHE A 147 10.71 19.65 -4.29
N VAL A 148 10.14 18.63 -4.93
CA VAL A 148 8.92 18.76 -5.74
C VAL A 148 7.81 17.86 -5.18
N ILE A 149 6.66 18.46 -4.92
CA ILE A 149 5.43 17.76 -4.60
C ILE A 149 4.51 17.80 -5.81
N THR A 150 4.06 16.63 -6.30
CA THR A 150 3.03 16.57 -7.34
C THR A 150 1.75 16.03 -6.73
N ALA A 151 0.71 16.84 -6.67
CA ALA A 151 -0.61 16.47 -6.17
C ALA A 151 -1.53 16.00 -7.31
N HIS A 152 -2.25 14.93 -7.04
CA HIS A 152 -3.29 14.35 -7.91
C HIS A 152 -4.60 14.32 -7.13
N GLU A 153 -5.62 14.98 -7.64
CA GLU A 153 -6.95 15.05 -7.04
C GLU A 153 -7.94 14.30 -7.92
N LEU A 154 -8.52 13.23 -7.38
CA LEU A 154 -9.51 12.42 -8.10
C LEU A 154 -10.84 13.15 -8.16
N GLU A 155 -11.34 13.38 -9.36
CA GLU A 155 -12.65 13.95 -9.64
C GLU A 155 -13.73 12.86 -9.72
N ALA A 156 -14.98 13.27 -9.55
CA ALA A 156 -16.11 12.35 -9.63
C ALA A 156 -16.33 11.72 -11.02
N ASP A 157 -15.79 12.34 -12.06
CA ASP A 157 -15.85 11.86 -13.45
C ASP A 157 -14.72 10.87 -13.83
N GLY A 158 -13.89 10.47 -12.86
CA GLY A 158 -12.79 9.52 -13.08
C GLY A 158 -11.52 10.15 -13.67
N ARG A 159 -11.44 11.48 -13.77
CA ARG A 159 -10.22 12.20 -14.12
C ARG A 159 -9.48 12.65 -12.89
N THR A 160 -8.19 12.95 -13.04
CA THR A 160 -7.38 13.54 -11.97
C THR A 160 -6.97 14.95 -12.36
N ARG A 161 -7.34 15.95 -11.55
CA ARG A 161 -6.68 17.25 -11.57
C ARG A 161 -5.29 17.12 -10.98
N ARG A 162 -4.35 17.93 -11.47
CA ARG A 162 -2.97 17.84 -11.05
C ARG A 162 -2.41 19.22 -10.80
N ALA A 163 -1.59 19.31 -9.75
CA ALA A 163 -0.81 20.51 -9.45
C ALA A 163 0.59 20.13 -8.97
N GLN A 164 1.54 21.03 -9.14
CA GLN A 164 2.89 20.89 -8.66
C GLN A 164 3.20 22.03 -7.69
N PHE A 165 4.00 21.72 -6.67
CA PHE A 165 4.50 22.66 -5.67
C PHE A 165 6.00 22.43 -5.54
N ARG A 166 6.78 23.47 -5.85
CA ARG A 166 8.25 23.41 -5.87
C ARG A 166 8.84 24.20 -4.72
N SER A 167 9.81 23.64 -4.01
CA SER A 167 10.45 24.35 -2.90
C SER A 167 11.09 25.68 -3.34
N ARG A 168 11.80 25.69 -4.48
CA ARG A 168 12.38 26.93 -5.03
C ARG A 168 11.34 27.98 -5.43
N GLY A 169 10.11 27.58 -5.76
CA GLY A 169 8.97 28.43 -6.00
C GLY A 169 8.15 28.71 -4.73
N ARG A 170 8.73 28.51 -3.52
CA ARG A 170 8.05 28.71 -2.23
C ARG A 170 6.74 27.94 -2.11
N PHE A 171 6.66 26.82 -2.80
CA PHE A 171 5.48 25.97 -2.89
C PHE A 171 4.24 26.67 -3.46
N GLU A 172 4.42 27.66 -4.33
CA GLU A 172 3.33 28.22 -5.11
C GLU A 172 2.75 27.16 -6.03
N ARG A 173 1.41 27.18 -6.20
CA ARG A 173 0.70 26.18 -6.99
C ARG A 173 0.92 26.40 -8.48
N GLU A 174 1.47 25.41 -9.16
CA GLU A 174 1.53 25.29 -10.61
C GLU A 174 0.52 24.26 -11.10
N ILE A 175 -0.41 24.64 -11.99
CA ILE A 175 -1.42 23.73 -12.54
C ILE A 175 -0.78 22.88 -13.63
N LEU A 176 -0.97 21.57 -13.54
CA LEU A 176 -0.52 20.61 -14.55
C LEU A 176 -1.71 20.08 -15.38
N PRO A 177 -1.46 19.58 -16.61
CA PRO A 177 -2.49 18.94 -17.41
C PRO A 177 -3.19 17.81 -16.65
N GLN A 178 -4.52 17.73 -16.80
CA GLN A 178 -5.31 16.62 -16.24
C GLN A 178 -4.90 15.28 -16.85
N ARG A 179 -5.20 14.20 -16.15
CA ARG A 179 -5.01 12.81 -16.63
C ARG A 179 -6.27 12.01 -16.40
N GLU A 180 -6.54 11.08 -17.31
CA GLU A 180 -7.54 10.04 -17.09
C GLU A 180 -7.05 9.06 -16.01
N ALA A 181 -8.00 8.53 -15.24
CA ALA A 181 -7.78 7.45 -14.29
C ALA A 181 -8.74 6.27 -14.61
N PRO A 182 -8.55 5.61 -15.75
CA PRO A 182 -9.44 4.55 -16.19
C PRO A 182 -9.49 3.45 -15.12
N ASP A 183 -10.69 2.95 -14.83
CA ASP A 183 -10.90 1.92 -13.80
C ASP A 183 -10.35 2.29 -12.41
N GLY A 184 -10.19 3.59 -12.12
CA GLY A 184 -9.63 4.09 -10.89
C GLY A 184 -8.11 3.89 -10.75
N VAL A 185 -7.37 3.67 -11.83
CA VAL A 185 -5.91 3.53 -11.81
C VAL A 185 -5.27 4.89 -11.61
N LEU A 186 -4.74 5.13 -10.41
CA LEU A 186 -4.02 6.37 -10.06
C LEU A 186 -2.54 6.32 -10.38
N LEU A 187 -1.95 5.15 -10.25
CA LEU A 187 -0.54 4.90 -10.54
C LEU A 187 -0.41 3.57 -11.27
N ASP A 188 0.30 3.59 -12.38
CA ASP A 188 0.66 2.40 -13.15
C ASP A 188 2.17 2.37 -13.38
N SER A 189 2.80 1.26 -13.07
CA SER A 189 4.23 1.02 -13.27
C SER A 189 4.44 -0.38 -13.83
N SER A 190 5.67 -0.68 -14.27
CA SER A 190 6.01 -1.98 -14.86
C SER A 190 5.88 -3.18 -13.89
N SER A 191 5.90 -2.93 -12.58
CA SER A 191 5.90 -3.97 -11.54
C SER A 191 4.61 -4.03 -10.73
N PHE A 192 3.84 -2.95 -10.67
CA PHE A 192 2.60 -2.86 -9.91
C PHE A 192 1.73 -1.70 -10.39
N ARG A 193 0.47 -1.69 -9.99
CA ARG A 193 -0.43 -0.54 -10.10
C ARG A 193 -1.16 -0.27 -8.79
N VAL A 194 -1.61 0.97 -8.62
CA VAL A 194 -2.48 1.35 -7.51
C VAL A 194 -3.81 1.84 -8.07
N ARG A 195 -4.88 1.18 -7.62
CA ARG A 195 -6.27 1.50 -7.97
C ARG A 195 -7.01 2.06 -6.76
N THR A 196 -8.09 2.79 -7.06
CA THR A 196 -8.96 3.37 -6.03
C THR A 196 -10.42 3.28 -6.40
N ILE A 197 -11.27 3.30 -5.38
CA ILE A 197 -12.71 3.61 -5.50
C ILE A 197 -13.11 4.63 -4.44
N PRO A 198 -14.01 5.57 -4.76
CA PRO A 198 -14.59 6.45 -3.76
C PRO A 198 -15.70 5.74 -3.00
N LEU A 199 -15.69 5.87 -1.69
CA LEU A 199 -16.69 5.40 -0.75
C LEU A 199 -17.30 6.58 -0.01
N GLU A 200 -18.51 6.42 0.52
CA GLU A 200 -19.19 7.44 1.29
C GLU A 200 -18.73 7.36 2.76
N HIS A 201 -18.33 8.50 3.33
CA HIS A 201 -18.02 8.68 4.73
C HIS A 201 -18.61 10.03 5.22
N HIS A 202 -19.73 9.99 5.92
CA HIS A 202 -20.35 11.17 6.53
C HIS A 202 -20.47 12.39 5.61
N GLY A 203 -20.88 12.16 4.34
CA GLY A 203 -21.09 13.23 3.35
C GLY A 203 -19.82 13.68 2.60
N ILE A 204 -18.66 13.05 2.86
CA ILE A 204 -17.45 13.24 2.08
C ILE A 204 -17.00 11.92 1.44
N PRO A 205 -16.27 11.97 0.30
CA PRO A 205 -15.64 10.77 -0.24
C PRO A 205 -14.44 10.36 0.61
N SER A 206 -14.35 9.05 0.93
CA SER A 206 -13.16 8.39 1.42
C SER A 206 -12.69 7.40 0.36
N LEU A 207 -11.41 7.42 0.02
CA LEU A 207 -10.84 6.57 -1.03
C LEU A 207 -10.33 5.25 -0.44
N ALA A 208 -10.85 4.13 -0.93
CA ALA A 208 -10.20 2.84 -0.70
C ALA A 208 -9.11 2.61 -1.76
N PHE A 209 -8.04 1.92 -1.39
CA PHE A 209 -6.91 1.66 -2.28
C PHE A 209 -6.62 0.17 -2.43
N ALA A 210 -6.17 -0.22 -3.63
CA ALA A 210 -5.64 -1.54 -3.92
C ALA A 210 -4.27 -1.38 -4.61
N PHE A 211 -3.23 -1.92 -3.97
CA PHE A 211 -1.94 -2.18 -4.58
C PHE A 211 -2.00 -3.55 -5.25
N GLU A 212 -1.83 -3.60 -6.55
CA GLU A 212 -1.87 -4.82 -7.33
C GLU A 212 -0.51 -5.05 -7.98
N GLU A 213 0.21 -6.05 -7.51
CA GLU A 213 1.49 -6.46 -8.06
C GLU A 213 1.28 -7.08 -9.46
N GLY A 214 2.17 -6.79 -10.39
CA GLY A 214 2.11 -7.38 -11.73
C GLY A 214 2.38 -8.88 -11.69
N THR A 215 1.99 -9.58 -12.77
CA THR A 215 2.26 -11.02 -12.91
C THR A 215 3.77 -11.28 -12.90
N HIS A 216 4.19 -12.21 -12.05
CA HIS A 216 5.58 -12.68 -12.02
C HIS A 216 5.84 -13.63 -13.17
N ILE A 217 6.93 -13.38 -13.89
CA ILE A 217 7.41 -14.24 -14.97
C ILE A 217 8.63 -14.99 -14.45
N ASN A 218 8.43 -16.24 -14.06
CA ASN A 218 9.48 -17.13 -13.60
C ASN A 218 10.07 -17.92 -14.76
N VAL A 219 11.32 -18.29 -14.61
CA VAL A 219 11.99 -19.21 -15.55
C VAL A 219 12.24 -20.53 -14.85
N TRP A 220 11.73 -21.61 -15.41
CA TRP A 220 11.94 -22.96 -14.93
C TRP A 220 13.33 -23.46 -15.36
N LYS A 221 14.29 -23.42 -14.44
CA LYS A 221 15.69 -23.79 -14.75
C LYS A 221 15.84 -25.22 -15.26
N ASN A 222 15.13 -26.17 -14.64
CA ASN A 222 15.11 -27.55 -15.08
C ASN A 222 14.63 -27.72 -16.52
N ARG A 223 13.64 -26.94 -16.96
CA ARG A 223 13.16 -26.97 -18.35
C ARG A 223 14.15 -26.32 -19.32
N LEU A 224 14.90 -25.30 -18.88
CA LEU A 224 16.02 -24.79 -19.66
C LEU A 224 17.09 -25.86 -19.86
N ASP A 225 17.45 -26.57 -18.81
CA ASP A 225 18.44 -27.64 -18.85
C ASP A 225 17.99 -28.80 -19.79
N GLU A 226 16.71 -29.18 -19.74
CA GLU A 226 16.11 -30.17 -20.65
C GLU A 226 16.17 -29.76 -22.11
N LEU A 227 16.07 -28.43 -22.41
CA LEU A 227 16.19 -27.88 -23.75
C LEU A 227 17.66 -27.58 -24.15
N GLY A 228 18.62 -27.80 -23.26
CA GLY A 228 20.04 -27.45 -23.49
C GLY A 228 20.31 -25.95 -23.55
N LEU A 229 19.39 -25.11 -23.03
CA LEU A 229 19.48 -23.66 -23.05
C LEU A 229 20.05 -23.15 -21.72
N PRO A 230 21.22 -22.51 -21.71
CA PRO A 230 21.77 -21.96 -20.47
C PRO A 230 21.09 -20.66 -20.07
N THR A 231 21.13 -20.36 -18.76
CA THR A 231 20.72 -19.05 -18.26
C THR A 231 21.64 -17.95 -18.83
N GLY A 232 21.04 -16.79 -19.16
CA GLY A 232 21.80 -15.70 -19.72
C GLY A 232 21.00 -14.39 -19.88
N PRO A 233 21.62 -13.32 -20.41
CA PRO A 233 20.97 -12.02 -20.61
C PRO A 233 19.73 -12.07 -21.50
N TRP A 234 19.62 -13.06 -22.39
CA TRP A 234 18.46 -13.27 -23.25
C TRP A 234 17.15 -13.50 -22.48
N LEU A 235 17.23 -14.02 -21.25
CA LEU A 235 16.06 -14.19 -20.37
C LEU A 235 15.46 -12.85 -19.95
N THR A 236 16.27 -11.81 -19.85
CA THR A 236 15.78 -10.44 -19.58
C THR A 236 14.97 -9.94 -20.77
N ASN A 237 15.54 -10.05 -21.98
CA ASN A 237 14.83 -9.68 -23.21
C ASN A 237 13.53 -10.51 -23.39
N LEU A 238 13.59 -11.82 -23.15
CA LEU A 238 12.39 -12.69 -23.19
C LEU A 238 11.28 -12.14 -22.28
N LYS A 239 11.60 -11.83 -21.01
CA LYS A 239 10.63 -11.27 -20.05
C LYS A 239 10.12 -9.89 -20.46
N GLU A 240 10.96 -9.06 -21.06
CA GLU A 240 10.57 -7.73 -21.57
C GLU A 240 9.60 -7.86 -22.72
N GLN A 241 9.85 -8.74 -23.69
CA GLN A 241 8.93 -8.98 -24.82
C GLN A 241 7.59 -9.54 -24.36
N VAL A 242 7.60 -10.44 -23.37
CA VAL A 242 6.36 -10.95 -22.75
C VAL A 242 5.59 -9.83 -22.08
N ARG A 243 6.23 -8.96 -21.30
CA ARG A 243 5.56 -7.82 -20.62
C ARG A 243 5.03 -6.80 -21.62
N ALA A 244 5.72 -6.61 -22.73
CA ALA A 244 5.27 -5.74 -23.83
C ALA A 244 4.10 -6.32 -24.64
N GLY A 245 3.68 -7.56 -24.36
CA GLY A 245 2.63 -8.22 -25.13
C GLY A 245 3.02 -8.51 -26.60
N ALA A 246 4.32 -8.71 -26.86
CA ALA A 246 4.80 -9.00 -28.20
C ALA A 246 4.15 -10.27 -28.78
N PRO A 247 3.92 -10.34 -30.10
CA PRO A 247 3.35 -11.51 -30.79
C PRO A 247 4.16 -12.80 -30.53
N ASP A 248 3.48 -13.93 -30.51
CA ASP A 248 4.11 -15.22 -30.19
C ASP A 248 5.14 -15.69 -31.21
N ASP A 249 5.10 -15.19 -32.43
CA ASP A 249 6.09 -15.41 -33.50
C ASP A 249 7.34 -14.50 -33.39
N THR A 250 7.37 -13.56 -32.43
CA THR A 250 8.51 -12.67 -32.21
C THR A 250 9.77 -13.49 -31.94
N PRO A 251 10.86 -13.33 -32.73
CA PRO A 251 12.06 -14.11 -32.56
C PRO A 251 12.88 -13.62 -31.35
N ILE A 252 13.20 -14.54 -30.45
CA ILE A 252 14.07 -14.30 -29.30
C ILE A 252 15.44 -14.91 -29.60
N ARG A 253 16.47 -14.07 -29.60
CA ARG A 253 17.83 -14.50 -29.80
C ARG A 253 18.39 -15.07 -28.49
N VAL A 254 18.67 -16.39 -28.51
CA VAL A 254 19.34 -17.12 -27.43
C VAL A 254 20.80 -17.30 -27.79
N HIS A 255 21.69 -16.59 -27.10
CA HIS A 255 23.11 -16.59 -27.37
C HIS A 255 23.90 -17.04 -26.12
N TRP A 256 24.82 -18.00 -26.33
CA TRP A 256 25.72 -18.45 -25.26
C TRP A 256 27.05 -18.97 -25.81
N ARG A 257 28.04 -19.09 -24.95
CA ARG A 257 29.35 -19.63 -25.26
C ARG A 257 29.64 -20.89 -24.47
N THR A 258 30.15 -21.91 -25.12
CA THR A 258 30.71 -23.12 -24.52
C THR A 258 32.20 -23.22 -24.81
N ARG A 259 32.88 -24.21 -24.25
CA ARG A 259 34.30 -24.51 -24.61
C ARG A 259 34.45 -24.85 -26.07
N ASN A 260 33.42 -25.33 -26.75
CA ASN A 260 33.38 -25.78 -28.13
C ASN A 260 32.97 -24.66 -29.12
N GLY A 261 32.71 -23.45 -28.67
CA GLY A 261 32.34 -22.31 -29.52
C GLY A 261 31.17 -21.48 -29.02
N ALA A 262 30.81 -20.50 -29.85
CA ALA A 262 29.61 -19.68 -29.64
C ALA A 262 28.41 -20.36 -30.32
N HIS A 263 27.29 -20.34 -29.63
CA HIS A 263 25.98 -20.82 -30.09
C HIS A 263 25.03 -19.63 -30.21
N ASP A 264 24.21 -19.63 -31.25
CA ASP A 264 23.24 -18.56 -31.52
C ASP A 264 22.03 -19.19 -32.18
N GLU A 265 20.89 -19.08 -31.50
CA GLU A 265 19.63 -19.69 -31.91
C GLU A 265 18.51 -18.67 -31.82
N MET A 266 17.60 -18.70 -32.80
CA MET A 266 16.41 -17.88 -32.83
C MET A 266 15.21 -18.75 -32.51
N ILE A 267 14.54 -18.53 -31.37
CA ILE A 267 13.39 -19.31 -30.91
C ILE A 267 12.19 -18.37 -30.79
N ALA A 268 11.03 -18.82 -31.23
CA ALA A 268 9.80 -18.03 -31.15
C ALA A 268 9.40 -17.76 -29.70
N LEU A 269 8.93 -16.53 -29.41
CA LEU A 269 8.46 -16.11 -28.09
C LEU A 269 7.42 -17.07 -27.50
N GLY A 270 6.44 -17.47 -28.28
CA GLY A 270 5.38 -18.39 -27.86
C GLY A 270 5.89 -19.75 -27.43
N GLU A 271 6.92 -20.28 -28.11
CA GLU A 271 7.56 -21.54 -27.77
C GLU A 271 8.27 -21.44 -26.41
N LEU A 272 9.05 -20.38 -26.20
CA LEU A 272 9.72 -20.14 -24.91
C LEU A 272 8.71 -19.88 -23.79
N LYS A 273 7.64 -19.10 -24.05
CA LYS A 273 6.55 -18.89 -23.09
C LYS A 273 5.97 -20.21 -22.61
N ALA A 274 5.62 -21.10 -23.53
CA ALA A 274 4.99 -22.38 -23.22
C ALA A 274 5.93 -23.39 -22.51
N LYS A 275 7.21 -23.38 -22.88
CA LYS A 275 8.14 -24.41 -22.43
C LYS A 275 8.93 -24.04 -21.18
N VAL A 276 9.33 -22.76 -21.03
CA VAL A 276 10.29 -22.35 -19.99
C VAL A 276 9.77 -21.29 -19.00
N LEU A 277 8.62 -20.68 -19.28
CA LEU A 277 8.07 -19.65 -18.39
C LEU A 277 6.92 -20.20 -17.55
N GLU A 278 6.86 -19.70 -16.33
CA GLU A 278 5.73 -19.84 -15.42
C GLU A 278 5.20 -18.45 -15.06
N PHE A 279 3.90 -18.28 -15.20
CA PHE A 279 3.20 -17.05 -14.87
C PHE A 279 2.49 -17.22 -13.54
N VAL A 280 2.96 -16.49 -12.53
CA VAL A 280 2.34 -16.49 -11.21
C VAL A 280 1.67 -15.15 -10.98
N PRO A 281 0.37 -15.11 -10.66
CA PRO A 281 -0.32 -13.87 -10.34
C PRO A 281 0.42 -13.12 -9.23
N GLY A 282 0.52 -11.80 -9.36
CA GLY A 282 1.02 -10.94 -8.31
C GLY A 282 0.03 -10.85 -7.16
N GLN A 283 0.48 -10.33 -6.02
CA GLN A 283 -0.35 -10.15 -4.84
C GLN A 283 -1.16 -8.86 -4.92
N LYS A 284 -2.37 -8.90 -4.32
CA LYS A 284 -3.26 -7.75 -4.17
C LYS A 284 -3.38 -7.38 -2.70
N VAL A 285 -2.96 -6.16 -2.35
CA VAL A 285 -3.10 -5.57 -1.00
C VAL A 285 -4.13 -4.47 -1.05
N CYS A 286 -5.15 -4.55 -0.21
CA CYS A 286 -6.21 -3.55 -0.13
C CYS A 286 -6.17 -2.81 1.22
N TYR A 287 -6.58 -1.55 1.17
CA TYR A 287 -6.69 -0.65 2.32
C TYR A 287 -8.04 0.04 2.30
N VAL A 288 -8.80 -0.10 3.38
CA VAL A 288 -10.14 0.47 3.55
C VAL A 288 -10.21 1.12 4.93
N THR A 289 -10.50 2.39 4.97
CA THR A 289 -10.67 3.16 6.20
C THR A 289 -11.81 4.15 6.04
N ASP A 290 -12.39 4.58 7.15
CA ASP A 290 -13.40 5.63 7.25
C ASP A 290 -14.49 5.50 6.19
N VAL A 291 -15.36 4.53 6.42
CA VAL A 291 -16.42 4.16 5.49
C VAL A 291 -17.75 3.90 6.21
N ALA A 292 -18.82 4.50 5.72
CA ALA A 292 -20.17 4.24 6.23
C ALA A 292 -20.63 2.81 5.88
N ASP A 293 -21.20 2.11 6.86
CA ASP A 293 -21.79 0.80 6.64
C ASP A 293 -23.17 0.95 5.97
N ASN A 294 -23.17 1.00 4.64
CA ASN A 294 -24.38 1.08 3.83
C ASN A 294 -24.31 0.12 2.63
N PRO A 295 -25.47 -0.24 2.02
CA PRO A 295 -25.51 -1.21 0.92
C PRO A 295 -24.64 -0.82 -0.28
N ARG A 296 -24.57 0.46 -0.62
CA ARG A 296 -23.76 0.96 -1.75
C ARG A 296 -22.28 0.73 -1.52
N ASN A 297 -21.78 1.09 -0.35
CA ASN A 297 -20.38 0.88 0.03
C ASN A 297 -20.06 -0.62 0.11
N ARG A 298 -20.94 -1.44 0.72
CA ARG A 298 -20.74 -2.90 0.80
C ARG A 298 -20.64 -3.54 -0.58
N GLU A 299 -21.52 -3.17 -1.53
CA GLU A 299 -21.50 -3.68 -2.89
C GLU A 299 -20.21 -3.25 -3.64
N ALA A 300 -19.81 -1.99 -3.51
CA ALA A 300 -18.59 -1.47 -4.11
C ALA A 300 -17.35 -2.19 -3.56
N LEU A 301 -17.29 -2.38 -2.23
CA LEU A 301 -16.20 -3.08 -1.56
C LEU A 301 -16.15 -4.56 -1.94
N ALA A 302 -17.29 -5.27 -2.02
CA ALA A 302 -17.32 -6.68 -2.41
C ALA A 302 -16.67 -6.91 -3.78
N ARG A 303 -16.94 -6.01 -4.74
CA ARG A 303 -16.29 -6.07 -6.07
C ARG A 303 -14.82 -5.66 -6.04
N PHE A 304 -14.50 -4.58 -5.33
CA PHE A 304 -13.15 -4.01 -5.31
C PHE A 304 -12.15 -4.91 -4.58
N LEU A 305 -12.56 -5.51 -3.47
CA LEU A 305 -11.73 -6.36 -2.62
C LEU A 305 -11.61 -7.81 -3.13
N CYS A 306 -12.46 -8.21 -4.08
CA CYS A 306 -12.48 -9.59 -4.60
C CYS A 306 -11.07 -10.08 -4.94
N GLY A 307 -10.68 -11.23 -4.39
CA GLY A 307 -9.37 -11.84 -4.61
C GLY A 307 -8.20 -11.11 -3.92
N ALA A 308 -8.46 -10.27 -2.93
CA ALA A 308 -7.38 -9.64 -2.16
C ALA A 308 -6.62 -10.68 -1.33
N ASP A 309 -5.28 -10.66 -1.43
CA ASP A 309 -4.39 -11.48 -0.63
C ASP A 309 -4.25 -10.94 0.80
N LEU A 310 -4.24 -9.61 0.93
CA LEU A 310 -4.14 -8.92 2.21
C LEU A 310 -5.06 -7.70 2.21
N LEU A 311 -5.88 -7.60 3.23
CA LEU A 311 -6.78 -6.47 3.46
C LEU A 311 -6.46 -5.83 4.81
N PHE A 312 -6.21 -4.53 4.81
CA PHE A 312 -6.29 -3.69 6.00
C PHE A 312 -7.66 -3.00 5.98
N ILE A 313 -8.45 -3.19 7.02
CA ILE A 313 -9.82 -2.63 7.09
C ILE A 313 -10.11 -2.05 8.47
N GLU A 314 -10.71 -0.86 8.51
CA GLU A 314 -11.14 -0.28 9.76
C GLU A 314 -12.14 -1.18 10.52
N SER A 315 -12.07 -1.12 11.84
CA SER A 315 -12.95 -1.87 12.75
C SER A 315 -13.15 -1.06 14.02
N VAL A 316 -13.70 0.14 13.86
CA VAL A 316 -13.64 1.21 14.87
C VAL A 316 -14.45 0.85 16.11
N PHE A 317 -15.59 0.19 15.95
CA PHE A 317 -16.54 -0.09 17.03
C PHE A 317 -16.90 -1.57 17.15
N LEU A 318 -17.25 -2.00 18.37
CA LEU A 318 -17.97 -3.26 18.58
C LEU A 318 -19.41 -3.14 18.08
N TYR A 319 -20.04 -4.24 17.71
CA TYR A 319 -21.42 -4.28 17.23
C TYR A 319 -22.44 -3.81 18.29
N GLU A 320 -22.12 -3.95 19.56
CA GLU A 320 -22.94 -3.38 20.65
C GLU A 320 -23.13 -1.87 20.51
N ASP A 321 -22.11 -1.18 19.95
CA ASP A 321 -22.09 0.27 19.69
C ASP A 321 -22.48 0.65 18.25
N ARG A 322 -23.17 -0.22 17.48
CA ARG A 322 -23.51 0.00 16.07
C ARG A 322 -24.22 1.32 15.78
N GLN A 323 -25.12 1.75 16.65
CA GLN A 323 -25.80 3.05 16.49
C GLN A 323 -24.83 4.23 16.58
N HIS A 324 -23.75 4.09 17.36
CA HIS A 324 -22.71 5.09 17.43
C HIS A 324 -21.82 5.04 16.19
N ALA A 325 -21.50 3.85 15.70
CA ALA A 325 -20.78 3.63 14.44
C ALA A 325 -21.52 4.27 13.26
N GLU A 326 -22.83 4.06 13.14
CA GLU A 326 -23.69 4.68 12.11
C GLU A 326 -23.63 6.21 12.16
N ARG A 327 -23.79 6.81 13.35
CA ARG A 327 -23.70 8.28 13.51
C ARG A 327 -22.35 8.86 13.14
N LYS A 328 -21.28 8.08 13.26
CA LYS A 328 -19.91 8.46 12.93
C LYS A 328 -19.49 8.02 11.55
N ALA A 329 -20.35 7.26 10.84
CA ALA A 329 -20.09 6.68 9.53
C ALA A 329 -18.83 5.79 9.49
N HIS A 330 -18.68 4.93 10.51
CA HIS A 330 -17.62 3.93 10.63
C HIS A 330 -18.17 2.51 10.68
N LEU A 331 -17.30 1.54 10.38
CA LEU A 331 -17.61 0.12 10.51
C LEU A 331 -17.54 -0.34 11.97
N THR A 332 -18.40 -1.32 12.30
CA THR A 332 -18.15 -2.20 13.43
C THR A 332 -17.17 -3.30 13.04
N ALA A 333 -16.54 -3.92 14.03
CA ALA A 333 -15.66 -5.07 13.80
C ALA A 333 -16.41 -6.22 13.09
N ARG A 334 -17.67 -6.45 13.46
CA ARG A 334 -18.56 -7.40 12.78
C ARG A 334 -18.78 -7.04 11.32
N ALA A 335 -19.15 -5.80 11.00
CA ALA A 335 -19.39 -5.37 9.62
C ALA A 335 -18.13 -5.49 8.76
N ALA A 336 -16.98 -5.11 9.30
CA ALA A 336 -15.68 -5.26 8.64
C ALA A 336 -15.36 -6.73 8.33
N GLY A 337 -15.61 -7.65 9.28
CA GLY A 337 -15.45 -9.09 9.09
C GLY A 337 -16.38 -9.65 8.02
N GLU A 338 -17.66 -9.24 8.02
CA GLU A 338 -18.64 -9.63 6.99
C GLU A 338 -18.21 -9.17 5.58
N ILE A 339 -17.68 -7.95 5.45
CA ILE A 339 -17.15 -7.42 4.18
C ILE A 339 -15.95 -8.25 3.72
N ALA A 340 -14.99 -8.55 4.61
CA ALA A 340 -13.81 -9.36 4.29
C ALA A 340 -14.20 -10.77 3.82
N ARG A 341 -15.22 -11.38 4.45
CA ARG A 341 -15.78 -12.69 4.08
C ARG A 341 -16.45 -12.63 2.70
N ALA A 342 -17.33 -11.67 2.48
CA ALA A 342 -18.05 -11.53 1.21
C ALA A 342 -17.12 -11.35 0.01
N ALA A 343 -15.96 -10.71 0.22
CA ALA A 343 -14.92 -10.52 -0.79
C ALA A 343 -13.93 -11.69 -0.90
N ALA A 344 -14.10 -12.77 -0.13
CA ALA A 344 -13.20 -13.92 -0.07
C ALA A 344 -11.73 -13.55 0.14
N VAL A 345 -11.47 -12.58 1.03
CA VAL A 345 -10.13 -12.10 1.34
C VAL A 345 -9.32 -13.19 2.04
N ARG A 346 -8.05 -13.39 1.62
CA ARG A 346 -7.20 -14.45 2.15
C ARG A 346 -6.66 -14.15 3.56
N VAL A 347 -6.20 -12.91 3.77
CA VAL A 347 -5.73 -12.41 5.08
C VAL A 347 -6.32 -11.03 5.32
N ALA A 348 -6.92 -10.82 6.47
CA ALA A 348 -7.48 -9.52 6.84
C ALA A 348 -6.94 -9.06 8.19
N VAL A 349 -6.62 -7.76 8.29
CA VAL A 349 -6.03 -7.11 9.46
C VAL A 349 -6.97 -5.96 9.87
N PRO A 350 -7.73 -6.11 10.96
CA PRO A 350 -8.55 -5.03 11.49
C PRO A 350 -7.65 -3.98 12.17
N PHE A 351 -7.97 -2.70 11.97
CA PHE A 351 -7.24 -1.58 12.55
C PHE A 351 -8.17 -0.38 12.79
N HIS A 352 -7.63 0.77 13.19
CA HIS A 352 -8.35 2.01 13.46
C HIS A 352 -9.39 1.85 14.58
N PHE A 353 -9.00 1.20 15.66
CA PHE A 353 -9.89 0.94 16.80
C PHE A 353 -10.14 2.23 17.59
N SER A 354 -11.40 2.46 18.00
CA SER A 354 -11.72 3.61 18.85
C SER A 354 -11.00 3.52 20.19
N PRO A 355 -10.38 4.62 20.66
CA PRO A 355 -9.74 4.67 21.98
C PRO A 355 -10.65 4.28 23.16
N ARG A 356 -11.98 4.29 22.98
CA ARG A 356 -12.92 3.82 24.01
C ARG A 356 -12.76 2.36 24.41
N TYR A 357 -12.10 1.56 23.52
CA TYR A 357 -11.83 0.13 23.74
C TYR A 357 -10.40 -0.14 24.17
N LEU A 358 -9.66 0.85 24.68
CA LEU A 358 -8.35 0.61 25.27
C LEU A 358 -8.45 -0.45 26.37
N GLY A 359 -7.64 -1.52 26.25
CA GLY A 359 -7.70 -2.69 27.11
C GLY A 359 -8.75 -3.74 26.72
N ARG A 360 -9.56 -3.49 25.66
CA ARG A 360 -10.55 -4.42 25.10
C ARG A 360 -10.22 -4.77 23.62
N GLU A 361 -8.98 -4.64 23.19
CA GLU A 361 -8.55 -4.89 21.82
C GLU A 361 -8.92 -6.29 21.33
N ASP A 362 -8.78 -7.28 22.20
CA ASP A 362 -9.09 -8.67 21.88
C ASP A 362 -10.57 -8.88 21.56
N GLU A 363 -11.49 -8.12 22.15
CA GLU A 363 -12.91 -8.22 21.85
C GLU A 363 -13.21 -7.76 20.42
N LEU A 364 -12.60 -6.64 19.96
CA LEU A 364 -12.72 -6.18 18.57
C LEU A 364 -12.16 -7.20 17.59
N ARG A 365 -10.98 -7.77 17.89
CA ARG A 365 -10.37 -8.81 17.05
C ARG A 365 -11.21 -10.08 16.98
N GLN A 366 -11.73 -10.55 18.11
CA GLN A 366 -12.56 -11.75 18.16
C GLN A 366 -13.88 -11.54 17.42
N GLU A 367 -14.55 -10.39 17.58
CA GLU A 367 -15.76 -10.07 16.86
C GLU A 367 -15.54 -10.03 15.36
N PHE A 368 -14.45 -9.37 14.92
CA PHE A 368 -14.04 -9.33 13.51
C PHE A 368 -13.77 -10.73 12.97
N GLU A 369 -12.92 -11.54 13.62
CA GLU A 369 -12.55 -12.86 13.17
C GLU A 369 -13.73 -13.81 13.11
N ARG A 370 -14.64 -13.76 14.07
CA ARG A 370 -15.85 -14.53 14.06
C ARG A 370 -16.68 -14.21 12.82
N ALA A 371 -16.95 -12.94 12.57
CA ALA A 371 -17.74 -12.50 11.43
C ALA A 371 -17.07 -12.82 10.09
N TRP A 372 -15.73 -12.81 10.03
CA TRP A 372 -14.98 -13.13 8.82
C TRP A 372 -14.95 -14.62 8.52
N ARG A 373 -14.84 -15.49 9.55
CA ARG A 373 -14.62 -16.94 9.37
C ARG A 373 -15.89 -17.78 9.47
N GLU A 374 -16.90 -17.34 10.21
CA GLU A 374 -18.15 -18.07 10.34
C GLU A 374 -18.97 -17.97 9.05
N ALA A 375 -19.28 -19.11 8.41
CA ALA A 375 -20.35 -19.16 7.42
C ALA A 375 -21.67 -18.78 8.10
N GLU A 376 -22.52 -18.01 7.42
CA GLU A 376 -23.91 -17.84 7.88
C GLU A 376 -24.49 -19.24 8.05
N THR A 377 -24.66 -19.68 9.30
CA THR A 377 -25.59 -20.76 9.58
C THR A 377 -26.94 -20.21 9.14
N ALA A 378 -27.44 -20.75 8.02
CA ALA A 378 -28.75 -20.41 7.51
C ALA A 378 -29.72 -20.42 8.69
N ALA A 379 -30.26 -19.26 9.03
CA ALA A 379 -31.34 -19.15 9.96
C ALA A 379 -32.51 -19.92 9.34
N GLY A 380 -32.79 -21.10 9.93
CA GLY A 380 -33.94 -21.91 9.60
C GLY A 380 -35.26 -21.22 10.00
#